data_c9306fa110b37405ab46656d74a7fe7e
#
_entry.id   c9306fa110b37405ab46656d74a7fe7e
#
_cell.length_a   1.000
_cell.length_b   1.000
_cell.length_c   1.000
_cell.angle_alpha   90.00
_cell.angle_beta   90.00
_cell.angle_gamma   90.00
#
_symmetry.space_group_name_H-M   'P 1'
#
loop_
_entity.id
_entity.type
_entity.pdbx_description
1 polymer ?
#
loop_
_entity_poly.entity_id
_entity_poly.type
_entity_poly.pdbx_seq_one_letter_code
_entity_poly.pdbx_strand_id
1 'polypeptide(L)'
;MSEKADFELLKPAIVNSESLSLLKDFLCTHHYKEFRDQANALRNPFVLQAILATPTSVKYYNQGRLIKSVENDSTVNTSTTYTYYEKVQLTSMLSITEKNGQISNEIQTNRLYDPQGHCIFEVKTNPKTKTDIYRQTRRIGADGSIESDSLKYTDGRFAVSTYNKQGQLTETKEYNKNGELQAYKANKYDEKGRLTESQHQNLLFANVPDQILSQKESYEYDKYGYLTRIVYQRITGNNQKTSGYLTCLYDDYGNRIDGNSYYEYDNTGQWIYRAERDNPKETERVQYIYK
;
A
#
# COMPACT_ATOMS: atom_id res chain seq x y z
N MET A 1 28.17 12.93 14.60
CA MET A 1 26.84 13.10 15.24
C MET A 1 26.03 11.83 14.97
N SER A 2 25.01 11.51 15.74
CA SER A 2 24.13 10.38 15.43
C SER A 2 23.10 10.79 14.39
N GLU A 3 22.66 9.87 13.51
CA GLU A 3 21.62 10.14 12.49
C GLU A 3 20.35 10.77 13.08
N LYS A 4 20.00 10.39 14.33
CA LYS A 4 18.89 11.01 15.06
C LYS A 4 19.12 12.50 15.33
N ALA A 5 20.31 12.90 15.73
CA ALA A 5 20.64 14.30 15.98
C ALA A 5 20.60 15.12 14.69
N ASP A 6 21.12 14.56 13.61
CA ASP A 6 21.10 15.23 12.28
C ASP A 6 19.67 15.37 11.76
N PHE A 7 18.80 14.39 12.00
CA PHE A 7 17.37 14.47 11.65
C PHE A 7 16.64 15.55 12.46
N GLU A 8 16.90 15.67 13.76
CA GLU A 8 16.30 16.75 14.58
C GLU A 8 16.75 18.15 14.15
N LEU A 9 17.97 18.29 13.61
CA LEU A 9 18.44 19.54 13.03
C LEU A 9 17.81 19.84 11.66
N LEU A 10 17.48 18.81 10.88
CA LEU A 10 16.86 18.95 9.56
C LEU A 10 15.45 19.57 9.64
N LYS A 11 14.63 19.13 10.61
CA LYS A 11 13.22 19.56 10.74
C LYS A 11 13.04 21.07 10.74
N PRO A 12 13.70 21.88 11.59
CA PRO A 12 13.54 23.31 11.62
C PRO A 12 14.19 24.02 10.42
N ALA A 13 15.13 23.37 9.72
CA ALA A 13 15.78 23.94 8.54
C ALA A 13 14.90 23.90 7.28
N ILE A 14 13.88 23.02 7.25
CA ILE A 14 12.94 22.89 6.13
C ILE A 14 11.82 23.92 6.29
N VAL A 15 11.90 25.05 5.58
CA VAL A 15 10.92 26.14 5.66
C VAL A 15 10.23 26.44 4.33
N ASN A 16 10.82 26.05 3.20
CA ASN A 16 10.27 26.23 1.85
C ASN A 16 10.85 25.22 0.87
N SER A 17 10.40 25.26 -0.38
CA SER A 17 10.84 24.30 -1.41
C SER A 17 12.35 24.39 -1.75
N GLU A 18 12.97 25.55 -1.61
CA GLU A 18 14.41 25.70 -1.83
C GLU A 18 15.21 24.98 -0.76
N SER A 19 14.75 25.04 0.50
CA SER A 19 15.35 24.32 1.62
C SER A 19 15.18 22.81 1.52
N LEU A 20 14.27 22.29 0.69
CA LEU A 20 14.06 20.86 0.49
C LEU A 20 15.29 20.14 -0.09
N SER A 21 16.25 20.86 -0.71
CA SER A 21 17.50 20.26 -1.16
C SER A 21 18.31 19.62 -0.03
N LEU A 22 18.16 20.11 1.22
CA LEU A 22 18.73 19.49 2.41
C LEU A 22 18.23 18.07 2.65
N LEU A 23 17.01 17.73 2.20
CA LEU A 23 16.48 16.37 2.27
C LEU A 23 17.28 15.41 1.40
N LYS A 24 17.70 15.85 0.21
CA LYS A 24 18.52 15.05 -0.69
C LYS A 24 19.85 14.69 -0.05
N ASP A 25 20.53 15.67 0.53
CA ASP A 25 21.82 15.47 1.21
C ASP A 25 21.66 14.54 2.41
N PHE A 26 20.61 14.72 3.21
CA PHE A 26 20.30 13.84 4.32
C PHE A 26 20.06 12.40 3.86
N LEU A 27 19.24 12.18 2.83
CA LEU A 27 18.91 10.86 2.29
C LEU A 27 20.15 10.13 1.74
N CYS A 28 21.09 10.84 1.14
CA CYS A 28 22.35 10.26 0.61
C CYS A 28 23.33 9.87 1.71
N THR A 29 23.32 10.53 2.86
CA THR A 29 24.34 10.38 3.91
C THR A 29 23.90 9.55 5.11
N HIS A 30 22.60 9.32 5.26
CA HIS A 30 22.02 8.63 6.41
C HIS A 30 21.38 7.29 5.99
N HIS A 31 21.54 6.26 6.81
CA HIS A 31 21.24 4.90 6.44
C HIS A 31 20.04 4.28 7.14
N TYR A 32 19.66 4.78 8.33
CA TYR A 32 18.51 4.23 9.04
C TYR A 32 17.20 4.58 8.34
N LYS A 33 16.47 3.54 7.92
CA LYS A 33 15.20 3.66 7.18
C LYS A 33 14.18 4.55 7.90
N GLU A 34 14.08 4.44 9.22
CA GLU A 34 13.15 5.23 10.03
C GLU A 34 13.36 6.75 9.83
N PHE A 35 14.60 7.24 9.88
CA PHE A 35 14.89 8.66 9.72
C PHE A 35 14.72 9.11 8.27
N ARG A 36 15.04 8.26 7.32
CA ARG A 36 14.79 8.53 5.89
C ARG A 36 13.30 8.66 5.60
N ASP A 37 12.47 7.77 6.12
CA ASP A 37 11.01 7.81 5.94
C ASP A 37 10.43 9.09 6.56
N GLN A 38 10.88 9.47 7.75
CA GLN A 38 10.47 10.72 8.39
C GLN A 38 10.95 11.96 7.62
N ALA A 39 12.19 11.96 7.11
CA ALA A 39 12.71 13.05 6.28
C ALA A 39 11.91 13.19 4.99
N ASN A 40 11.58 12.10 4.30
CA ASN A 40 10.73 12.11 3.12
C ASN A 40 9.34 12.69 3.42
N ALA A 41 8.77 12.41 4.60
CA ALA A 41 7.49 12.96 5.02
C ALA A 41 7.50 14.49 5.20
N LEU A 42 8.65 15.11 5.50
CA LEU A 42 8.78 16.58 5.59
C LEU A 42 8.55 17.29 4.26
N ARG A 43 8.73 16.60 3.14
CA ARG A 43 8.51 17.15 1.79
C ARG A 43 7.04 17.29 1.43
N ASN A 44 6.19 16.40 1.90
CA ASN A 44 4.80 16.28 1.45
C ASN A 44 3.97 17.55 1.57
N PRO A 45 4.10 18.37 2.64
CA PRO A 45 3.37 19.63 2.76
C PRO A 45 3.70 20.67 1.68
N PHE A 46 4.87 20.56 1.03
CA PHE A 46 5.31 21.50 -0.02
C PHE A 46 4.88 21.07 -1.42
N VAL A 47 4.47 19.81 -1.62
CA VAL A 47 3.96 19.36 -2.92
C VAL A 47 2.56 19.89 -3.14
N LEU A 48 2.40 20.86 -4.04
CA LEU A 48 1.11 21.42 -4.42
C LEU A 48 0.37 20.49 -5.38
N GLN A 49 1.08 19.94 -6.34
CA GLN A 49 0.53 19.06 -7.36
C GLN A 49 1.56 18.02 -7.79
N ALA A 50 1.10 16.80 -8.04
CA ALA A 50 1.91 15.76 -8.65
C ALA A 50 1.09 15.01 -9.70
N ILE A 51 1.72 14.64 -10.80
CA ILE A 51 1.16 13.80 -11.86
C ILE A 51 2.11 12.63 -12.03
N LEU A 52 1.64 11.44 -11.67
CA LEU A 52 2.34 10.19 -11.91
C LEU A 52 1.77 9.55 -13.18
N ALA A 53 2.60 9.35 -14.18
CA ALA A 53 2.20 8.73 -15.43
C ALA A 53 3.03 7.48 -15.73
N THR A 54 2.35 6.40 -16.08
CA THR A 54 2.92 5.18 -16.68
C THR A 54 2.34 4.99 -18.07
N PRO A 55 2.85 4.06 -18.89
CA PRO A 55 2.23 3.76 -20.18
C PRO A 55 0.75 3.39 -20.11
N THR A 56 0.31 2.85 -18.98
CA THR A 56 -1.05 2.34 -18.77
C THR A 56 -1.84 3.10 -17.71
N SER A 57 -1.23 4.04 -16.97
CA SER A 57 -1.95 4.77 -15.93
C SER A 57 -1.48 6.21 -15.74
N VAL A 58 -2.40 7.07 -15.33
CA VAL A 58 -2.12 8.45 -14.91
C VAL A 58 -2.80 8.71 -13.57
N LYS A 59 -2.05 9.21 -12.60
CA LYS A 59 -2.53 9.59 -11.27
C LYS A 59 -2.34 11.08 -11.05
N TYR A 60 -3.38 11.74 -10.56
CA TYR A 60 -3.40 13.18 -10.29
C TYR A 60 -3.45 13.41 -8.79
N TYR A 61 -2.53 14.22 -8.28
CA TYR A 61 -2.45 14.56 -6.86
C TYR A 61 -2.66 16.06 -6.67
N ASN A 62 -3.22 16.44 -5.53
CA ASN A 62 -3.31 17.81 -5.07
C ASN A 62 -2.91 17.85 -3.59
N GLN A 63 -1.90 18.63 -3.25
CA GLN A 63 -1.36 18.73 -1.89
C GLN A 63 -1.07 17.35 -1.26
N GLY A 64 -0.41 16.48 -2.03
CA GLY A 64 -0.08 15.12 -1.61
C GLY A 64 -1.25 14.11 -1.59
N ARG A 65 -2.47 14.53 -1.98
CA ARG A 65 -3.65 13.65 -2.01
C ARG A 65 -3.98 13.23 -3.43
N LEU A 66 -4.24 11.95 -3.62
CA LEU A 66 -4.71 11.41 -4.89
C LEU A 66 -6.16 11.86 -5.12
N ILE A 67 -6.39 12.70 -6.13
CA ILE A 67 -7.73 13.22 -6.47
C ILE A 67 -8.38 12.50 -7.64
N LYS A 68 -7.58 11.93 -8.54
CA LYS A 68 -8.05 11.15 -9.69
C LYS A 68 -6.99 10.13 -10.12
N SER A 69 -7.41 8.95 -10.54
CA SER A 69 -6.60 8.02 -11.32
C SER A 69 -7.32 7.62 -12.61
N VAL A 70 -6.55 7.40 -13.66
CA VAL A 70 -7.03 6.87 -14.93
C VAL A 70 -6.10 5.72 -15.30
N GLU A 71 -6.66 4.54 -15.51
CA GLU A 71 -5.94 3.35 -15.94
C GLU A 71 -6.47 2.95 -17.31
N ASN A 72 -5.56 2.78 -18.26
CA ASN A 72 -5.88 2.45 -19.64
C ASN A 72 -5.22 1.11 -20.00
N ASP A 73 -6.02 0.13 -20.35
CA ASP A 73 -5.60 -1.04 -21.11
C ASP A 73 -6.13 -0.91 -22.52
N SER A 74 -5.57 -1.61 -23.48
CA SER A 74 -5.87 -1.45 -24.93
C SER A 74 -7.36 -1.37 -25.27
N THR A 75 -8.23 -1.93 -24.45
CA THR A 75 -9.70 -1.96 -24.66
C THR A 75 -10.51 -1.50 -23.45
N VAL A 76 -9.86 -1.22 -22.31
CA VAL A 76 -10.54 -0.90 -21.04
C VAL A 76 -9.92 0.34 -20.42
N ASN A 77 -10.76 1.33 -20.14
CA ASN A 77 -10.39 2.53 -19.40
C ASN A 77 -11.08 2.55 -18.05
N THR A 78 -10.33 2.73 -16.97
CA THR A 78 -10.90 2.90 -15.63
C THR A 78 -10.53 4.28 -15.09
N SER A 79 -11.52 5.08 -14.75
CA SER A 79 -11.35 6.37 -14.09
C SER A 79 -11.89 6.30 -12.68
N THR A 80 -11.07 6.70 -11.69
CA THR A 80 -11.49 6.77 -10.29
C THR A 80 -11.32 8.19 -9.77
N THR A 81 -12.39 8.75 -9.19
CA THR A 81 -12.41 10.07 -8.54
C THR A 81 -12.51 9.87 -7.04
N TYR A 82 -11.78 10.69 -6.28
CA TYR A 82 -11.66 10.62 -4.83
C TYR A 82 -12.21 11.90 -4.20
N THR A 83 -13.08 11.76 -3.20
CA THR A 83 -13.70 12.87 -2.45
C THR A 83 -13.26 12.83 -1.00
N TYR A 84 -12.86 13.99 -0.45
CA TYR A 84 -12.37 14.13 0.92
C TYR A 84 -13.26 15.06 1.74
N TYR A 85 -13.50 14.71 3.02
CA TYR A 85 -14.08 15.59 4.01
C TYR A 85 -12.97 16.40 4.69
N GLU A 86 -13.21 17.71 4.89
CA GLU A 86 -12.24 18.66 5.49
C GLU A 86 -10.80 18.54 4.92
N LYS A 87 -10.70 18.11 3.66
CA LYS A 87 -9.44 17.88 2.93
C LYS A 87 -8.51 16.83 3.56
N VAL A 88 -8.97 16.04 4.51
CA VAL A 88 -8.15 15.03 5.22
C VAL A 88 -8.69 13.62 5.06
N GLN A 89 -9.99 13.41 5.34
CA GLN A 89 -10.60 12.09 5.35
C GLN A 89 -11.20 11.75 3.99
N LEU A 90 -10.79 10.62 3.40
CA LEU A 90 -11.36 10.11 2.16
C LEU A 90 -12.75 9.53 2.44
N THR A 91 -13.81 10.26 2.09
CA THR A 91 -15.19 9.85 2.35
C THR A 91 -15.81 9.05 1.23
N SER A 92 -15.37 9.27 -0.02
CA SER A 92 -15.97 8.63 -1.18
C SER A 92 -14.97 8.41 -2.31
N MET A 93 -15.15 7.32 -3.03
CA MET A 93 -14.48 7.02 -4.30
C MET A 93 -15.53 6.57 -5.31
N LEU A 94 -15.51 7.15 -6.51
CA LEU A 94 -16.29 6.68 -7.66
C LEU A 94 -15.34 6.16 -8.72
N SER A 95 -15.44 4.87 -9.05
CA SER A 95 -14.69 4.22 -10.12
C SER A 95 -15.61 3.86 -11.28
N ILE A 96 -15.29 4.34 -12.47
CA ILE A 96 -16.02 4.09 -13.70
C ILE A 96 -15.07 3.34 -14.64
N THR A 97 -15.53 2.17 -15.11
CA THR A 97 -14.81 1.37 -16.11
C THR A 97 -15.56 1.41 -17.42
N GLU A 98 -14.88 1.82 -18.47
CA GLU A 98 -15.39 1.84 -19.84
C GLU A 98 -14.70 0.75 -20.67
N LYS A 99 -15.49 0.06 -21.49
CA LYS A 99 -15.00 -0.90 -22.48
C LYS A 99 -15.61 -0.55 -23.84
N ASN A 100 -14.76 -0.36 -24.84
CA ASN A 100 -15.19 0.03 -26.20
C ASN A 100 -16.08 1.29 -26.20
N GLY A 101 -15.77 2.30 -25.37
CA GLY A 101 -16.52 3.54 -25.27
C GLY A 101 -17.87 3.45 -24.54
N GLN A 102 -18.16 2.30 -23.90
CA GLN A 102 -19.37 2.11 -23.11
C GLN A 102 -19.03 1.82 -21.65
N ILE A 103 -19.80 2.40 -20.70
CA ILE A 103 -19.64 2.13 -19.28
C ILE A 103 -20.03 0.67 -19.01
N SER A 104 -19.02 -0.14 -18.68
CA SER A 104 -19.17 -1.56 -18.37
C SER A 104 -19.36 -1.82 -16.89
N ASN A 105 -18.78 -0.96 -16.03
CA ASN A 105 -18.88 -1.08 -14.58
C ASN A 105 -18.79 0.28 -13.90
N GLU A 106 -19.53 0.42 -12.81
CA GLU A 106 -19.52 1.62 -11.98
C GLU A 106 -19.56 1.19 -10.51
N ILE A 107 -18.64 1.67 -9.70
CA ILE A 107 -18.47 1.27 -8.31
C ILE A 107 -18.32 2.51 -7.45
N GLN A 108 -19.18 2.63 -6.44
CA GLN A 108 -19.11 3.66 -5.42
C GLN A 108 -18.63 3.05 -4.11
N THR A 109 -17.63 3.66 -3.49
CA THR A 109 -17.19 3.33 -2.11
C THR A 109 -17.47 4.51 -1.22
N ASN A 110 -18.16 4.31 -0.10
CA ASN A 110 -18.43 5.33 0.90
C ASN A 110 -17.87 4.90 2.25
N ARG A 111 -17.37 5.86 3.01
CA ARG A 111 -16.77 5.67 4.33
C ARG A 111 -17.43 6.55 5.38
N LEU A 112 -17.57 6.01 6.59
CA LEU A 112 -17.95 6.76 7.78
C LEU A 112 -16.81 6.75 8.79
N TYR A 113 -16.69 7.86 9.50
CA TYR A 113 -15.65 8.07 10.49
C TYR A 113 -16.29 8.39 11.84
N ASP A 114 -15.63 7.99 12.93
CA ASP A 114 -15.97 8.44 14.26
C ASP A 114 -15.53 9.91 14.49
N PRO A 115 -15.93 10.55 15.61
CA PRO A 115 -15.52 11.93 15.90
C PRO A 115 -14.00 12.10 16.07
N GLN A 116 -13.25 11.04 16.32
CA GLN A 116 -11.79 11.01 16.44
C GLN A 116 -11.09 10.85 15.08
N GLY A 117 -11.85 10.61 14.01
CA GLY A 117 -11.33 10.49 12.66
C GLY A 117 -10.95 9.08 12.22
N HIS A 118 -11.31 8.03 12.97
CA HIS A 118 -11.08 6.65 12.57
C HIS A 118 -12.20 6.17 11.64
N CYS A 119 -11.83 5.52 10.53
CA CYS A 119 -12.81 4.92 9.63
C CYS A 119 -13.44 3.68 10.29
N ILE A 120 -14.70 3.79 10.69
CA ILE A 120 -15.45 2.73 11.39
C ILE A 120 -16.32 1.88 10.47
N PHE A 121 -16.65 2.39 9.30
CA PHE A 121 -17.49 1.69 8.33
C PHE A 121 -17.11 2.04 6.90
N GLU A 122 -17.12 1.05 6.02
CA GLU A 122 -16.99 1.21 4.58
C GLU A 122 -18.05 0.35 3.87
N VAL A 123 -18.69 0.93 2.86
CA VAL A 123 -19.57 0.20 1.97
C VAL A 123 -19.16 0.42 0.53
N LYS A 124 -19.13 -0.67 -0.23
CA LYS A 124 -18.92 -0.65 -1.67
C LYS A 124 -20.18 -1.08 -2.38
N THR A 125 -20.67 -0.25 -3.28
CA THR A 125 -21.95 -0.44 -3.95
C THR A 125 -21.80 -0.33 -5.46
N ASN A 126 -22.70 -0.97 -6.19
CA ASN A 126 -22.95 -0.64 -7.58
C ASN A 126 -24.04 0.45 -7.62
N PRO A 127 -23.75 1.69 -8.02
CA PRO A 127 -24.71 2.79 -7.97
C PRO A 127 -25.88 2.61 -8.94
N LYS A 128 -25.71 1.88 -10.05
CA LYS A 128 -26.78 1.61 -11.02
C LYS A 128 -27.83 0.66 -10.47
N THR A 129 -27.40 -0.44 -9.84
CA THR A 129 -28.30 -1.45 -9.25
C THR A 129 -28.67 -1.13 -7.81
N LYS A 130 -27.97 -0.17 -7.17
CA LYS A 130 -28.10 0.17 -5.74
C LYS A 130 -27.85 -1.02 -4.82
N THR A 131 -27.05 -2.00 -5.28
CA THR A 131 -26.72 -3.19 -4.51
C THR A 131 -25.33 -3.06 -3.91
N ASP A 132 -25.20 -3.47 -2.65
CA ASP A 132 -23.89 -3.54 -2.02
C ASP A 132 -23.08 -4.67 -2.67
N ILE A 133 -21.78 -4.46 -2.78
CA ILE A 133 -20.81 -5.49 -3.15
C ILE A 133 -20.24 -6.09 -1.87
N TYR A 134 -19.87 -5.21 -0.92
CA TYR A 134 -19.52 -5.58 0.43
C TYR A 134 -19.79 -4.46 1.42
N ARG A 135 -19.80 -4.83 2.71
CA ARG A 135 -19.77 -3.92 3.88
C ARG A 135 -18.61 -4.32 4.79
N GLN A 136 -17.85 -3.34 5.23
CA GLN A 136 -16.79 -3.51 6.24
C GLN A 136 -17.14 -2.71 7.48
N THR A 137 -17.05 -3.33 8.65
CA THR A 137 -17.22 -2.69 9.96
C THR A 137 -15.95 -2.86 10.77
N ARG A 138 -15.48 -1.80 11.42
CA ARG A 138 -14.29 -1.81 12.28
C ARG A 138 -14.65 -1.54 13.71
N ARG A 139 -14.02 -2.27 14.61
CA ARG A 139 -14.03 -2.02 16.05
C ARG A 139 -12.75 -1.28 16.43
N ILE A 140 -12.92 -0.11 17.02
CA ILE A 140 -11.83 0.74 17.49
C ILE A 140 -11.72 0.59 19.00
N GLY A 141 -10.52 0.35 19.50
CA GLY A 141 -10.21 0.29 20.92
C GLY A 141 -10.25 1.67 21.58
N ALA A 142 -10.23 1.68 22.90
CA ALA A 142 -10.24 2.93 23.69
C ALA A 142 -9.01 3.81 23.44
N ASP A 143 -7.91 3.24 22.98
CA ASP A 143 -6.67 3.93 22.60
C ASP A 143 -6.66 4.41 21.13
N GLY A 144 -7.76 4.22 20.39
CA GLY A 144 -7.89 4.58 18.98
C GLY A 144 -7.30 3.54 18.01
N SER A 145 -6.76 2.43 18.48
CA SER A 145 -6.27 1.34 17.63
C SER A 145 -7.42 0.52 17.04
N ILE A 146 -7.23 -0.03 15.83
CA ILE A 146 -8.17 -1.01 15.29
C ILE A 146 -7.95 -2.34 16.02
N GLU A 147 -8.97 -2.85 16.72
CA GLU A 147 -8.94 -4.17 17.37
C GLU A 147 -9.33 -5.29 16.41
N SER A 148 -10.37 -5.06 15.64
CA SER A 148 -10.87 -6.01 14.65
C SER A 148 -11.64 -5.34 13.54
N ASP A 149 -11.75 -6.00 12.41
CA ASP A 149 -12.73 -5.68 11.39
C ASP A 149 -13.50 -6.92 10.92
N SER A 150 -14.65 -6.69 10.31
CA SER A 150 -15.41 -7.70 9.61
C SER A 150 -15.82 -7.17 8.24
N LEU A 151 -15.60 -7.99 7.22
CA LEU A 151 -15.97 -7.75 5.83
C LEU A 151 -17.06 -8.74 5.44
N LYS A 152 -18.23 -8.24 5.01
CA LYS A 152 -19.35 -9.09 4.59
C LYS A 152 -19.70 -8.80 3.14
N TYR A 153 -19.68 -9.82 2.31
CA TYR A 153 -20.07 -9.78 0.90
C TYR A 153 -21.57 -10.07 0.73
N THR A 154 -22.15 -9.58 -0.35
CA THR A 154 -23.59 -9.81 -0.66
C THR A 154 -23.91 -11.26 -0.97
N ASP A 155 -22.96 -12.05 -1.43
CA ASP A 155 -23.13 -13.49 -1.66
C ASP A 155 -23.10 -14.34 -0.36
N GLY A 156 -22.97 -13.68 0.79
CA GLY A 156 -22.97 -14.28 2.12
C GLY A 156 -21.58 -14.69 2.62
N ARG A 157 -20.53 -14.65 1.82
CA ARG A 157 -19.15 -14.82 2.30
C ARG A 157 -18.80 -13.70 3.28
N PHE A 158 -17.89 -13.99 4.21
CA PHE A 158 -17.40 -12.97 5.13
C PHE A 158 -15.96 -13.24 5.55
N ALA A 159 -15.28 -12.19 5.99
CA ALA A 159 -13.95 -12.26 6.58
C ALA A 159 -13.91 -11.53 7.93
N VAL A 160 -13.06 -12.00 8.82
CA VAL A 160 -12.79 -11.37 10.11
C VAL A 160 -11.29 -11.19 10.26
N SER A 161 -10.87 -9.98 10.61
CA SER A 161 -9.46 -9.64 10.84
C SER A 161 -9.27 -9.15 12.27
N THR A 162 -8.10 -9.45 12.86
CA THR A 162 -7.66 -8.98 14.16
C THR A 162 -6.32 -8.26 14.06
N TYR A 163 -6.09 -7.34 14.99
CA TYR A 163 -4.94 -6.46 14.98
C TYR A 163 -4.25 -6.46 16.35
N ASN A 164 -2.96 -6.19 16.39
CA ASN A 164 -2.25 -5.94 17.63
C ASN A 164 -2.48 -4.49 18.12
N LYS A 165 -1.96 -4.16 19.30
CA LYS A 165 -2.08 -2.82 19.90
C LYS A 165 -1.45 -1.70 19.06
N GLN A 166 -0.55 -2.02 18.13
CA GLN A 166 0.04 -1.08 17.18
C GLN A 166 -0.81 -0.92 15.91
N GLY A 167 -2.00 -1.51 15.84
CA GLY A 167 -2.88 -1.47 14.68
C GLY A 167 -2.42 -2.33 13.49
N GLN A 168 -1.52 -3.28 13.71
CA GLN A 168 -1.00 -4.14 12.66
C GLN A 168 -1.81 -5.43 12.57
N LEU A 169 -2.15 -5.85 11.35
CA LEU A 169 -2.94 -7.04 11.06
C LEU A 169 -2.23 -8.32 11.54
N THR A 170 -2.78 -9.01 12.52
CA THR A 170 -2.24 -10.26 13.06
C THR A 170 -2.87 -11.51 12.46
N GLU A 171 -4.17 -11.46 12.17
CA GLU A 171 -4.89 -12.60 11.62
C GLU A 171 -6.01 -12.14 10.68
N THR A 172 -6.29 -12.93 9.62
CA THR A 172 -7.52 -12.84 8.83
C THR A 172 -8.06 -14.25 8.59
N LYS A 173 -9.34 -14.43 8.79
CA LYS A 173 -10.08 -15.67 8.47
C LYS A 173 -11.19 -15.35 7.49
N GLU A 174 -11.24 -16.08 6.39
CA GLU A 174 -12.29 -15.95 5.38
C GLU A 174 -13.19 -17.18 5.40
N TYR A 175 -14.50 -16.93 5.33
CA TYR A 175 -15.52 -17.95 5.43
C TYR A 175 -16.47 -17.89 4.23
N ASN A 176 -16.97 -19.05 3.82
CA ASN A 176 -18.09 -19.11 2.88
C ASN A 176 -19.41 -18.71 3.57
N LYS A 177 -20.51 -18.70 2.80
CA LYS A 177 -21.85 -18.33 3.30
C LYS A 177 -22.39 -19.28 4.39
N ASN A 178 -21.85 -20.52 4.49
CA ASN A 178 -22.24 -21.49 5.49
C ASN A 178 -21.40 -21.40 6.78
N GLY A 179 -20.41 -20.48 6.84
CA GLY A 179 -19.51 -20.34 7.98
C GLY A 179 -18.31 -21.28 7.96
N GLU A 180 -18.05 -21.96 6.85
CA GLU A 180 -16.90 -22.86 6.71
C GLU A 180 -15.66 -22.03 6.30
N LEU A 181 -14.54 -22.28 7.00
CA LEU A 181 -13.27 -21.61 6.75
C LEU A 181 -12.76 -21.92 5.33
N GLN A 182 -12.45 -20.88 4.56
CA GLN A 182 -11.95 -21.00 3.19
C GLN A 182 -10.50 -20.56 3.06
N ALA A 183 -10.09 -19.52 3.79
CA ALA A 183 -8.73 -19.05 3.80
C ALA A 183 -8.33 -18.50 5.18
N TYR A 184 -7.04 -18.54 5.43
CA TYR A 184 -6.45 -18.09 6.68
C TYR A 184 -5.14 -17.37 6.39
N LYS A 185 -4.91 -16.24 7.06
CA LYS A 185 -3.64 -15.51 7.06
C LYS A 185 -3.26 -15.16 8.49
N ALA A 186 -1.97 -15.33 8.83
CA ALA A 186 -1.42 -14.89 10.11
C ALA A 186 -0.09 -14.19 9.90
N ASN A 187 0.15 -13.14 10.67
CA ASN A 187 1.36 -12.32 10.64
C ASN A 187 1.97 -12.20 12.04
N LYS A 188 3.31 -12.17 12.10
CA LYS A 188 4.07 -11.86 13.32
C LYS A 188 4.96 -10.66 13.08
N TYR A 189 5.17 -9.88 14.12
CA TYR A 189 5.97 -8.66 14.09
C TYR A 189 7.02 -8.69 15.19
N ASP A 190 8.14 -8.01 14.97
CA ASP A 190 9.13 -7.76 16.01
C ASP A 190 8.74 -6.56 16.90
N GLU A 191 9.56 -6.29 17.90
CA GLU A 191 9.37 -5.18 18.85
C GLU A 191 9.37 -3.79 18.17
N LYS A 192 9.99 -3.68 16.98
CA LYS A 192 9.99 -2.45 16.16
C LYS A 192 8.79 -2.37 15.21
N GLY A 193 7.88 -3.34 15.25
CA GLY A 193 6.70 -3.40 14.39
C GLY A 193 6.99 -3.89 12.97
N ARG A 194 8.16 -4.49 12.70
CA ARG A 194 8.48 -5.03 11.38
C ARG A 194 7.94 -6.46 11.23
N LEU A 195 7.36 -6.78 10.07
CA LEU A 195 6.82 -8.11 9.78
C LEU A 195 7.96 -9.15 9.76
N THR A 196 7.92 -10.14 10.64
CA THR A 196 8.95 -11.20 10.72
C THR A 196 8.50 -12.53 10.13
N GLU A 197 7.20 -12.79 10.16
CA GLU A 197 6.62 -14.02 9.59
C GLU A 197 5.25 -13.71 9.02
N SER A 198 4.91 -14.29 7.89
CA SER A 198 3.56 -14.34 7.33
C SER A 198 3.24 -15.78 6.94
N GLN A 199 2.05 -16.24 7.29
CA GLN A 199 1.51 -17.52 6.86
C GLN A 199 0.18 -17.30 6.17
N HIS A 200 -0.01 -17.93 5.01
CA HIS A 200 -1.25 -17.93 4.26
C HIS A 200 -1.66 -19.36 3.93
N GLN A 201 -2.94 -19.68 4.07
CA GLN A 201 -3.52 -20.96 3.67
C GLN A 201 -4.82 -20.70 2.92
N ASN A 202 -5.00 -21.36 1.77
CA ASN A 202 -6.21 -21.29 0.97
C ASN A 202 -6.79 -22.70 0.81
N LEU A 203 -7.79 -23.02 1.62
CA LEU A 203 -8.40 -24.35 1.67
C LEU A 203 -9.18 -24.73 0.41
N LEU A 204 -9.56 -23.73 -0.41
CA LEU A 204 -10.19 -23.97 -1.72
C LEU A 204 -9.27 -24.74 -2.67
N PHE A 205 -7.96 -24.69 -2.46
CA PHE A 205 -6.95 -25.33 -3.29
C PHE A 205 -6.47 -26.69 -2.75
N ALA A 206 -7.13 -27.22 -1.70
CA ALA A 206 -6.71 -28.48 -1.04
C ALA A 206 -6.60 -29.68 -1.98
N ASN A 207 -7.29 -29.67 -3.13
CA ASN A 207 -7.26 -30.76 -4.12
C ASN A 207 -7.05 -30.23 -5.54
N VAL A 208 -6.53 -29.01 -5.68
CA VAL A 208 -6.25 -28.40 -6.98
C VAL A 208 -4.74 -28.48 -7.23
N PRO A 209 -4.27 -29.35 -8.15
CA PRO A 209 -2.85 -29.45 -8.50
C PRO A 209 -2.29 -28.08 -8.89
N ASP A 210 -1.01 -27.86 -8.58
CA ASP A 210 -0.25 -26.66 -8.95
C ASP A 210 -0.73 -25.32 -8.34
N GLN A 211 -1.85 -25.30 -7.63
CA GLN A 211 -2.27 -24.12 -6.84
C GLN A 211 -1.65 -24.15 -5.45
N ILE A 212 -1.26 -22.97 -4.95
CA ILE A 212 -0.65 -22.83 -3.62
C ILE A 212 -1.73 -23.02 -2.55
N LEU A 213 -1.70 -24.18 -1.87
CA LEU A 213 -2.53 -24.48 -0.72
C LEU A 213 -2.08 -23.69 0.52
N SER A 214 -0.76 -23.65 0.78
CA SER A 214 -0.22 -22.86 1.87
C SER A 214 1.15 -22.26 1.52
N GLN A 215 1.41 -21.10 2.08
CA GLN A 215 2.68 -20.40 1.97
C GLN A 215 3.08 -19.84 3.33
N LYS A 216 4.32 -20.06 3.70
CA LYS A 216 4.95 -19.44 4.87
C LYS A 216 6.13 -18.60 4.40
N GLU A 217 6.25 -17.38 4.91
CA GLU A 217 7.34 -16.46 4.61
C GLU A 217 7.98 -15.97 5.91
N SER A 218 9.30 -15.83 5.89
CA SER A 218 10.09 -15.22 6.96
C SER A 218 10.88 -14.05 6.38
N TYR A 219 10.95 -12.95 7.11
CA TYR A 219 11.50 -11.68 6.66
C TYR A 219 12.73 -11.33 7.49
N GLU A 220 13.86 -11.08 6.82
CA GLU A 220 15.14 -10.72 7.43
C GLU A 220 15.46 -9.25 7.15
N TYR A 221 15.92 -8.54 8.17
CA TYR A 221 16.23 -7.12 8.10
C TYR A 221 17.67 -6.84 8.48
N ASP A 222 18.29 -5.85 7.85
CA ASP A 222 19.60 -5.37 8.26
C ASP A 222 19.52 -4.50 9.53
N LYS A 223 20.69 -4.08 9.98
CA LYS A 223 20.83 -3.19 11.15
C LYS A 223 20.20 -1.80 10.95
N TYR A 224 20.01 -1.38 9.71
CA TYR A 224 19.41 -0.10 9.35
C TYR A 224 17.88 -0.15 9.19
N GLY A 225 17.28 -1.36 9.23
CA GLY A 225 15.84 -1.57 9.13
C GLY A 225 15.33 -1.88 7.73
N TYR A 226 16.21 -2.06 6.75
CA TYR A 226 15.81 -2.48 5.41
C TYR A 226 15.59 -3.98 5.34
N LEU A 227 14.54 -4.41 4.64
CA LEU A 227 14.26 -5.81 4.35
C LEU A 227 15.32 -6.34 3.37
N THR A 228 16.16 -7.29 3.80
CA THR A 228 17.24 -7.83 2.98
C THR A 228 16.91 -9.15 2.32
N ARG A 229 16.00 -9.93 2.94
CA ARG A 229 15.68 -11.26 2.45
C ARG A 229 14.28 -11.68 2.84
N ILE A 230 13.62 -12.39 1.93
CA ILE A 230 12.36 -13.11 2.16
C ILE A 230 12.61 -14.58 1.90
N VAL A 231 12.48 -15.43 2.90
CA VAL A 231 12.56 -16.89 2.75
C VAL A 231 11.13 -17.41 2.69
N TYR A 232 10.81 -18.23 1.69
CA TYR A 232 9.47 -18.79 1.55
C TYR A 232 9.46 -20.32 1.48
N GLN A 233 8.37 -20.90 1.98
CA GLN A 233 8.00 -22.29 1.84
C GLN A 233 6.56 -22.37 1.32
N ARG A 234 6.33 -23.16 0.30
CA ARG A 234 5.02 -23.35 -0.34
C ARG A 234 4.64 -24.81 -0.39
N ILE A 235 3.36 -25.08 -0.24
CA ILE A 235 2.75 -26.39 -0.43
C ILE A 235 1.62 -26.21 -1.42
N THR A 236 1.59 -27.01 -2.47
CA THR A 236 0.51 -27.00 -3.47
C THR A 236 -0.60 -27.99 -3.12
N GLY A 237 -1.73 -27.93 -3.81
CA GLY A 237 -2.87 -28.81 -3.59
C GLY A 237 -2.57 -30.29 -3.80
N ASN A 238 -1.55 -30.65 -4.58
CA ASN A 238 -1.02 -32.01 -4.73
C ASN A 238 0.10 -32.34 -3.71
N ASN A 239 0.23 -31.57 -2.63
CA ASN A 239 1.23 -31.71 -1.56
C ASN A 239 2.70 -31.57 -1.99
N GLN A 240 3.00 -31.02 -3.16
CA GLN A 240 4.38 -30.68 -3.51
C GLN A 240 4.88 -29.54 -2.64
N LYS A 241 6.10 -29.69 -2.12
CA LYS A 241 6.76 -28.69 -1.27
C LYS A 241 7.85 -28.00 -2.07
N THR A 242 7.84 -26.69 -2.08
CA THR A 242 8.89 -25.87 -2.65
C THR A 242 9.37 -24.86 -1.61
N SER A 243 10.65 -24.49 -1.67
CA SER A 243 11.20 -23.44 -0.83
C SER A 243 12.24 -22.64 -1.62
N GLY A 244 12.44 -21.40 -1.24
CA GLY A 244 13.40 -20.53 -1.86
C GLY A 244 13.55 -19.24 -1.07
N TYR A 245 14.26 -18.29 -1.65
CA TYR A 245 14.39 -16.97 -1.07
C TYR A 245 14.45 -15.90 -2.17
N LEU A 246 14.09 -14.69 -1.78
CA LEU A 246 14.27 -13.46 -2.57
C LEU A 246 15.22 -12.56 -1.80
N THR A 247 16.19 -11.96 -2.48
CA THR A 247 17.07 -10.94 -1.91
C THR A 247 16.54 -9.57 -2.30
N CYS A 248 16.53 -8.62 -1.35
CA CYS A 248 16.11 -7.26 -1.58
C CYS A 248 17.34 -6.34 -1.62
N LEU A 249 17.44 -5.54 -2.67
CA LEU A 249 18.53 -4.57 -2.88
C LEU A 249 17.93 -3.15 -2.88
N TYR A 250 18.75 -2.19 -2.46
CA TYR A 250 18.33 -0.78 -2.35
C TYR A 250 19.39 0.13 -2.96
N ASP A 251 18.95 1.25 -3.55
CA ASP A 251 19.84 2.33 -3.97
C ASP A 251 20.24 3.25 -2.80
N ASP A 252 21.07 4.23 -3.06
CA ASP A 252 21.54 5.19 -2.06
C ASP A 252 20.41 6.06 -1.46
N TYR A 253 19.28 6.14 -2.12
CA TYR A 253 18.07 6.85 -1.63
C TYR A 253 17.12 5.94 -0.85
N GLY A 254 17.41 4.63 -0.74
CA GLY A 254 16.59 3.66 -0.04
C GLY A 254 15.40 3.13 -0.85
N ASN A 255 15.37 3.34 -2.16
CA ASN A 255 14.37 2.72 -3.02
C ASN A 255 14.80 1.31 -3.40
N ARG A 256 13.83 0.40 -3.43
CA ARG A 256 14.10 -1.00 -3.73
C ARG A 256 14.38 -1.21 -5.23
N ILE A 257 15.50 -1.86 -5.56
CA ILE A 257 16.02 -2.05 -6.93
C ILE A 257 16.22 -3.52 -7.32
N ASP A 258 15.69 -4.46 -6.56
CA ASP A 258 15.84 -5.92 -6.77
C ASP A 258 15.10 -6.47 -8.00
N GLY A 259 14.62 -5.68 -8.89
CA GLY A 259 14.05 -6.06 -10.19
C GLY A 259 14.72 -5.35 -11.37
N ASN A 260 16.00 -4.99 -11.26
CA ASN A 260 16.69 -4.16 -12.26
C ASN A 260 16.07 -2.76 -12.46
N SER A 261 15.29 -2.28 -11.51
CA SER A 261 14.77 -0.91 -11.53
C SER A 261 15.88 0.10 -11.31
N TYR A 262 15.80 1.23 -11.97
CA TYR A 262 16.61 2.41 -11.65
C TYR A 262 15.72 3.65 -11.53
N TYR A 263 16.22 4.65 -10.78
CA TYR A 263 15.50 5.88 -10.48
C TYR A 263 16.33 7.10 -10.83
N GLU A 264 15.64 8.17 -11.29
CA GLU A 264 16.19 9.52 -11.36
C GLU A 264 15.49 10.40 -10.32
N TYR A 265 16.21 11.38 -9.78
CA TYR A 265 15.76 12.20 -8.66
C TYR A 265 15.85 13.68 -8.99
N ASP A 266 14.90 14.46 -8.49
CA ASP A 266 14.97 15.90 -8.51
C ASP A 266 15.96 16.43 -7.45
N ASN A 267 16.10 17.77 -7.37
CA ASN A 267 16.98 18.44 -6.43
C ASN A 267 16.54 18.33 -4.96
N THR A 268 15.35 17.80 -4.67
CA THR A 268 14.84 17.54 -3.31
C THR A 268 14.98 16.05 -2.89
N GLY A 269 15.57 15.20 -3.76
CA GLY A 269 15.67 13.75 -3.55
C GLY A 269 14.35 13.00 -3.75
N GLN A 270 13.35 13.62 -4.40
CA GLN A 270 12.13 12.93 -4.82
C GLN A 270 12.39 12.25 -6.17
N TRP A 271 12.04 10.97 -6.32
CA TRP A 271 12.17 10.32 -7.62
C TRP A 271 11.17 10.89 -8.64
N ILE A 272 11.67 11.13 -9.84
CA ILE A 272 10.91 11.71 -10.96
C ILE A 272 10.80 10.76 -12.15
N TYR A 273 11.64 9.75 -12.18
CA TYR A 273 11.64 8.72 -13.20
C TYR A 273 12.02 7.37 -12.62
N ARG A 274 11.30 6.33 -12.99
CA ARG A 274 11.62 4.93 -12.72
C ARG A 274 11.50 4.12 -14.00
N ALA A 275 12.45 3.24 -14.26
CA ALA A 275 12.33 2.26 -15.34
C ALA A 275 12.93 0.92 -14.91
N GLU A 276 12.48 -0.14 -15.57
CA GLU A 276 13.08 -1.47 -15.49
C GLU A 276 14.06 -1.67 -16.65
N ARG A 277 15.31 -2.06 -16.37
CA ARG A 277 16.36 -2.24 -17.40
C ARG A 277 16.00 -3.31 -18.40
N ASP A 278 15.32 -4.38 -17.95
CA ASP A 278 14.96 -5.51 -18.79
C ASP A 278 13.62 -5.28 -19.53
N ASN A 279 12.82 -4.29 -19.11
CA ASN A 279 11.57 -3.91 -19.77
C ASN A 279 11.43 -2.38 -19.85
N PRO A 280 12.14 -1.71 -20.77
CA PRO A 280 12.11 -0.24 -20.87
C PRO A 280 10.74 0.35 -21.27
N LYS A 281 9.75 -0.49 -21.56
CA LYS A 281 8.36 -0.05 -21.77
C LYS A 281 7.63 0.21 -20.44
N GLU A 282 8.07 -0.38 -19.36
CA GLU A 282 7.55 -0.12 -18.01
C GLU A 282 8.30 1.04 -17.38
N THR A 283 7.90 2.24 -17.73
CA THR A 283 8.44 3.49 -17.19
C THR A 283 7.40 4.26 -16.41
N GLU A 284 7.81 4.85 -15.31
CA GLU A 284 6.99 5.76 -14.51
C GLU A 284 7.65 7.14 -14.51
N ARG A 285 6.86 8.18 -14.70
CA ARG A 285 7.30 9.57 -14.60
C ARG A 285 6.42 10.34 -13.65
N VAL A 286 7.02 11.18 -12.83
CA VAL A 286 6.32 12.06 -11.91
C VAL A 286 6.77 13.50 -12.16
N GLN A 287 5.82 14.39 -12.22
CA GLN A 287 6.06 15.84 -12.19
C GLN A 287 5.53 16.39 -10.89
N TYR A 288 6.38 17.03 -10.12
CA TYR A 288 6.03 17.73 -8.87
C TYR A 288 6.03 19.23 -9.07
N ILE A 289 5.04 19.89 -8.45
CA ILE A 289 4.99 21.35 -8.32
C ILE A 289 5.04 21.67 -6.83
N TYR A 290 6.06 22.39 -6.41
CA TYR A 290 6.27 22.76 -5.02
C TYR A 290 5.74 24.18 -4.75
N LYS A 291 5.45 24.46 -3.44
CA LYS A 291 5.15 25.81 -2.95
C LYS A 291 6.30 26.75 -3.20
#